data_475b28970d00b952105a4f0b5653376c
#
_entry.id   475b28970d00b952105a4f0b5653376c
#
_cell.length_a   1.000
_cell.length_b   1.000
_cell.length_c   1.000
_cell.angle_alpha   90.00
_cell.angle_beta   90.00
_cell.angle_gamma   90.00
#
_symmetry.space_group_name_H-M   'P 1'
#
loop_
_entity.id
_entity.type
_entity.pdbx_description
1 polymer ?
#
loop_
_entity_poly.entity_id
_entity_poly.type
_entity_poly.pdbx_seq_one_letter_code
_entity_poly.pdbx_strand_id
1 'polypeptide(L)'
;MIERLKRYLTRLGQKIIISDGSYPSGLPLFVVENNDWHEMSLNGESLLLCVSKKPLPAPQDVVVLWNTLVSARKDSILVIAPRDDAFCAFLDAAKVSYIMPGARLNVPGKMVLVTRHVSPEVNSVRDYLSLDAQLVVLWYLLKGSGEHVKFADVREGTRLDKSHMTRAAQELERLEIAAIDRVWRSNELVFSWAKADIWRDWHGRMRSPVLRRIRLVEPVHGLPIAGVEALAERSMLEPDLNPVYAVKRGDKRIDESLDAKYDGTVVEIWRYEPLIFSSDNQTVDTLSLYLSFGGEADPRIRKELEVLMENMKW
;
A
#
# COMPACT_ATOMS: atom_id res chain seq x y z
N MET A 1 -7.68 -11.27 0.99
CA MET A 1 -7.86 -11.26 2.47
C MET A 1 -7.69 -12.65 3.09
N ILE A 2 -8.40 -13.69 2.63
CA ILE A 2 -8.38 -15.05 3.21
C ILE A 2 -7.01 -15.72 3.19
N GLU A 3 -6.25 -15.65 2.10
CA GLU A 3 -4.91 -16.24 2.02
C GLU A 3 -3.93 -15.59 3.01
N ARG A 4 -4.08 -14.30 3.26
CA ARG A 4 -3.33 -13.58 4.31
C ARG A 4 -3.69 -14.10 5.70
N LEU A 5 -4.98 -14.27 5.94
CA LEU A 5 -5.48 -14.83 7.18
C LEU A 5 -4.90 -16.24 7.42
N LYS A 6 -4.96 -17.13 6.41
CA LYS A 6 -4.40 -18.48 6.51
C LYS A 6 -2.91 -18.44 6.91
N ARG A 7 -2.10 -17.67 6.20
CA ARG A 7 -0.67 -17.54 6.51
C ARG A 7 -0.42 -16.95 7.90
N TYR A 8 -1.16 -15.90 8.26
CA TYR A 8 -1.03 -15.26 9.57
C TYR A 8 -1.30 -16.26 10.70
N LEU A 9 -2.40 -16.99 10.63
CA LEU A 9 -2.76 -17.98 11.65
C LEU A 9 -1.82 -19.20 11.66
N THR A 10 -1.36 -19.66 10.49
CA THR A 10 -0.37 -20.74 10.40
C THR A 10 0.96 -20.35 11.04
N ARG A 11 1.42 -19.12 10.85
CA ARG A 11 2.63 -18.60 11.54
C ARG A 11 2.47 -18.51 13.04
N LEU A 12 1.26 -18.34 13.54
CA LEU A 12 0.94 -18.39 14.97
C LEU A 12 0.85 -19.84 15.49
N GLY A 13 1.19 -20.84 14.66
CA GLY A 13 1.17 -22.26 15.05
C GLY A 13 -0.24 -22.86 15.15
N GLN A 14 -1.26 -22.18 14.58
CA GLN A 14 -2.64 -22.64 14.64
C GLN A 14 -2.94 -23.60 13.50
N LYS A 15 -3.61 -24.71 13.82
CA LYS A 15 -4.18 -25.60 12.79
C LYS A 15 -5.51 -25.02 12.33
N ILE A 16 -5.57 -24.59 11.08
CA ILE A 16 -6.76 -23.96 10.49
C ILE A 16 -7.18 -24.64 9.20
N ILE A 17 -8.48 -24.72 9.03
CA ILE A 17 -9.14 -25.08 7.75
C ILE A 17 -10.14 -23.96 7.49
N ILE A 18 -10.07 -23.33 6.33
CA ILE A 18 -11.03 -22.32 5.88
C ILE A 18 -11.70 -22.85 4.62
N SER A 19 -13.01 -22.88 4.61
CA SER A 19 -13.85 -23.25 3.48
C SER A 19 -14.86 -22.14 3.19
N ASP A 20 -15.48 -22.20 2.04
CA ASP A 20 -16.58 -21.30 1.75
C ASP A 20 -17.72 -21.54 2.74
N GLY A 21 -18.30 -20.47 3.25
CA GLY A 21 -19.36 -20.48 4.23
C GLY A 21 -20.61 -19.79 3.70
N SER A 22 -21.74 -20.10 4.34
CA SER A 22 -23.00 -19.41 4.10
C SER A 22 -23.25 -18.35 5.18
N TYR A 23 -23.85 -17.24 4.79
CA TYR A 23 -24.26 -16.21 5.76
C TYR A 23 -25.44 -16.68 6.62
N PRO A 24 -25.52 -16.25 7.89
CA PRO A 24 -26.65 -16.56 8.75
C PRO A 24 -27.95 -15.97 8.22
N SER A 25 -29.06 -16.69 8.43
CA SER A 25 -30.40 -16.18 8.12
C SER A 25 -30.74 -14.97 8.98
N GLY A 26 -31.49 -14.03 8.41
CA GLY A 26 -31.95 -12.83 9.14
C GLY A 26 -31.00 -11.64 9.12
N LEU A 27 -29.87 -11.72 8.42
CA LEU A 27 -29.00 -10.56 8.20
C LEU A 27 -29.62 -9.58 7.18
N PRO A 28 -29.45 -8.26 7.37
CA PRO A 28 -29.83 -7.26 6.37
C PRO A 28 -29.07 -7.48 5.05
N LEU A 29 -29.73 -7.27 3.91
CA LEU A 29 -29.18 -7.51 2.57
C LEU A 29 -27.87 -6.77 2.34
N PHE A 30 -27.78 -5.52 2.79
CA PHE A 30 -26.54 -4.73 2.65
C PHE A 30 -25.34 -5.34 3.39
N VAL A 31 -25.57 -6.07 4.50
CA VAL A 31 -24.51 -6.79 5.23
C VAL A 31 -24.08 -8.00 4.44
N VAL A 32 -25.03 -8.72 3.84
CA VAL A 32 -24.75 -9.92 3.03
C VAL A 32 -23.93 -9.55 1.80
N GLU A 33 -24.31 -8.51 1.07
CA GLU A 33 -23.68 -8.11 -0.20
C GLU A 33 -22.29 -7.47 -0.03
N ASN A 34 -22.08 -6.75 1.08
CA ASN A 34 -20.81 -6.04 1.33
C ASN A 34 -19.74 -6.88 2.04
N ASN A 35 -20.02 -8.17 2.30
CA ASN A 35 -19.07 -9.05 2.98
C ASN A 35 -18.97 -10.40 2.27
N ASP A 36 -17.80 -11.05 2.39
CA ASP A 36 -17.60 -12.44 2.02
C ASP A 36 -17.68 -13.32 3.26
N TRP A 37 -18.16 -14.57 3.07
CA TRP A 37 -18.51 -15.45 4.16
C TRP A 37 -17.74 -16.75 4.07
N HIS A 38 -17.05 -17.13 5.16
CA HIS A 38 -16.28 -18.35 5.22
C HIS A 38 -16.47 -19.05 6.57
N GLU A 39 -16.40 -20.38 6.56
CA GLU A 39 -16.30 -21.19 7.76
C GLU A 39 -14.82 -21.43 8.07
N MET A 40 -14.43 -21.21 9.31
CA MET A 40 -13.09 -21.50 9.79
C MET A 40 -13.14 -22.53 10.92
N SER A 41 -12.45 -23.64 10.75
CA SER A 41 -12.14 -24.53 11.87
C SER A 41 -10.80 -24.14 12.46
N LEU A 42 -10.81 -23.75 13.74
CA LEU A 42 -9.64 -23.34 14.49
C LEU A 42 -9.54 -24.25 15.71
N ASN A 43 -8.50 -25.09 15.77
CA ASN A 43 -8.28 -26.04 16.87
C ASN A 43 -9.51 -26.94 17.16
N GLY A 44 -10.31 -27.25 16.15
CA GLY A 44 -11.51 -28.09 16.26
C GLY A 44 -12.81 -27.31 16.53
N GLU A 45 -12.76 -26.02 16.75
CA GLU A 45 -13.96 -25.17 16.86
C GLU A 45 -14.32 -24.57 15.50
N SER A 46 -15.62 -24.56 15.16
CA SER A 46 -16.11 -23.90 13.94
C SER A 46 -16.51 -22.47 14.25
N LEU A 47 -15.99 -21.54 13.43
CA LEU A 47 -16.19 -20.11 13.55
C LEU A 47 -16.63 -19.56 12.18
N LEU A 48 -17.54 -18.61 12.19
CA LEU A 48 -17.94 -17.89 10.97
C LEU A 48 -17.05 -16.66 10.77
N LEU A 49 -16.41 -16.57 9.62
CA LEU A 49 -15.66 -15.40 9.20
C LEU A 49 -16.51 -14.49 8.34
N CYS A 50 -16.64 -13.24 8.74
CA CYS A 50 -17.21 -12.16 7.94
C CYS A 50 -16.08 -11.25 7.47
N VAL A 51 -15.77 -11.32 6.19
CA VAL A 51 -14.66 -10.56 5.57
C VAL A 51 -15.22 -9.34 4.85
N SER A 52 -14.92 -8.15 5.34
CA SER A 52 -15.42 -6.94 4.71
C SER A 52 -14.78 -6.71 3.33
N LYS A 53 -15.62 -6.53 2.30
CA LYS A 53 -15.20 -6.17 0.93
C LYS A 53 -14.75 -4.72 0.82
N LYS A 54 -15.30 -3.85 1.68
CA LYS A 54 -15.00 -2.42 1.70
C LYS A 54 -14.34 -2.02 3.01
N PRO A 55 -13.43 -1.04 3.01
CA PRO A 55 -12.91 -0.50 4.24
C PRO A 55 -14.04 0.08 5.10
N LEU A 56 -14.10 -0.29 6.37
CA LEU A 56 -15.01 0.32 7.33
C LEU A 56 -14.35 1.61 7.84
N PRO A 57 -14.90 2.79 7.57
CA PRO A 57 -14.21 4.05 7.79
C PRO A 57 -14.07 4.41 9.29
N ALA A 58 -15.05 4.06 10.12
CA ALA A 58 -15.05 4.39 11.54
C ALA A 58 -15.15 3.12 12.42
N PRO A 59 -14.57 3.13 13.63
CA PRO A 59 -14.66 1.99 14.55
C PRO A 59 -16.11 1.72 15.00
N GLN A 60 -16.97 2.74 15.03
CA GLN A 60 -18.39 2.58 15.32
C GLN A 60 -19.11 1.71 14.30
N ASP A 61 -18.76 1.84 13.01
CA ASP A 61 -19.35 1.03 11.94
C ASP A 61 -19.02 -0.45 12.13
N VAL A 62 -17.79 -0.74 12.59
CA VAL A 62 -17.35 -2.11 12.92
C VAL A 62 -18.17 -2.67 14.09
N VAL A 63 -18.41 -1.87 15.12
CA VAL A 63 -19.22 -2.30 16.29
C VAL A 63 -20.68 -2.56 15.90
N VAL A 64 -21.26 -1.72 15.05
CA VAL A 64 -22.63 -1.94 14.53
C VAL A 64 -22.72 -3.23 13.73
N LEU A 65 -21.77 -3.44 12.81
CA LEU A 65 -21.67 -4.68 12.04
C LEU A 65 -21.51 -5.90 12.97
N TRP A 66 -20.61 -5.80 13.95
CA TRP A 66 -20.35 -6.85 14.94
C TRP A 66 -21.62 -7.22 15.72
N ASN A 67 -22.34 -6.24 16.27
CA ASN A 67 -23.57 -6.50 17.03
C ASN A 67 -24.63 -7.17 16.15
N THR A 68 -24.75 -6.79 14.89
CA THR A 68 -25.65 -7.41 13.93
C THR A 68 -25.29 -8.88 13.70
N LEU A 69 -24.00 -9.18 13.52
CA LEU A 69 -23.50 -10.54 13.31
C LEU A 69 -23.71 -11.43 14.52
N VAL A 70 -23.35 -10.98 15.70
CA VAL A 70 -23.45 -11.75 16.96
C VAL A 70 -24.91 -12.06 17.29
N SER A 71 -25.82 -11.16 16.93
CA SER A 71 -27.26 -11.41 17.10
C SER A 71 -27.77 -12.54 16.22
N ALA A 72 -27.19 -12.70 15.03
CA ALA A 72 -27.52 -13.79 14.10
C ALA A 72 -26.74 -15.08 14.39
N ARG A 73 -25.45 -14.96 14.72
CA ARG A 73 -24.58 -16.10 15.06
C ARG A 73 -23.46 -15.68 16.02
N LYS A 74 -23.47 -16.25 17.24
CA LYS A 74 -22.54 -15.88 18.32
C LYS A 74 -21.06 -16.16 18.03
N ASP A 75 -20.77 -17.18 17.20
CA ASP A 75 -19.41 -17.62 16.88
C ASP A 75 -18.88 -16.95 15.61
N SER A 76 -19.18 -15.67 15.43
CA SER A 76 -18.74 -14.87 14.30
C SER A 76 -17.45 -14.11 14.64
N ILE A 77 -16.58 -13.92 13.63
CA ILE A 77 -15.37 -13.13 13.72
C ILE A 77 -15.31 -12.20 12.51
N LEU A 78 -15.02 -10.93 12.75
CA LEU A 78 -14.78 -9.97 11.68
C LEU A 78 -13.33 -10.07 11.18
N VAL A 79 -13.12 -10.12 9.87
CA VAL A 79 -11.81 -9.97 9.26
C VAL A 79 -11.77 -8.60 8.58
N ILE A 80 -10.93 -7.73 9.09
CA ILE A 80 -10.82 -6.33 8.64
C ILE A 80 -9.39 -5.97 8.28
N ALA A 81 -9.23 -4.93 7.46
CA ALA A 81 -7.91 -4.40 7.13
C ALA A 81 -7.21 -3.83 8.39
N PRO A 82 -5.87 -3.86 8.47
CA PRO A 82 -5.13 -3.26 9.57
C PRO A 82 -5.48 -1.79 9.80
N ARG A 83 -5.58 -1.40 11.08
CA ARG A 83 -5.90 -0.06 11.56
C ARG A 83 -4.92 0.36 12.65
N ASP A 84 -4.94 1.63 13.02
CA ASP A 84 -4.12 2.17 14.10
C ASP A 84 -4.56 1.68 15.49
N ASP A 85 -3.70 1.94 16.49
CA ASP A 85 -3.93 1.48 17.84
C ASP A 85 -5.16 2.12 18.51
N ALA A 86 -5.51 3.35 18.15
CA ALA A 86 -6.69 4.04 18.68
C ALA A 86 -7.98 3.34 18.20
N PHE A 87 -8.03 2.97 16.91
CA PHE A 87 -9.11 2.19 16.35
C PHE A 87 -9.22 0.81 17.03
N CYS A 88 -8.10 0.12 17.22
CA CYS A 88 -8.06 -1.17 17.89
C CYS A 88 -8.51 -1.08 19.36
N ALA A 89 -8.06 -0.07 20.10
CA ALA A 89 -8.44 0.13 21.49
C ALA A 89 -9.95 0.34 21.64
N PHE A 90 -10.58 1.04 20.70
CA PHE A 90 -12.03 1.21 20.68
C PHE A 90 -12.76 -0.14 20.49
N LEU A 91 -12.31 -0.97 19.54
CA LEU A 91 -12.91 -2.28 19.31
C LEU A 91 -12.69 -3.25 20.49
N ASP A 92 -11.54 -3.18 21.15
CA ASP A 92 -11.24 -3.99 22.34
C ASP A 92 -12.15 -3.61 23.51
N ALA A 93 -12.34 -2.31 23.74
CA ALA A 93 -13.28 -1.81 24.76
C ALA A 93 -14.73 -2.24 24.48
N ALA A 94 -15.11 -2.31 23.20
CA ALA A 94 -16.41 -2.81 22.77
C ALA A 94 -16.50 -4.35 22.73
N LYS A 95 -15.43 -5.08 23.09
CA LYS A 95 -15.33 -6.56 23.08
C LYS A 95 -15.66 -7.20 21.72
N VAL A 96 -15.32 -6.52 20.65
CA VAL A 96 -15.49 -7.03 19.28
C VAL A 96 -14.52 -8.19 19.04
N SER A 97 -14.99 -9.30 18.47
CA SER A 97 -14.11 -10.35 17.96
C SER A 97 -13.67 -10.03 16.54
N TYR A 98 -12.39 -9.76 16.36
CA TYR A 98 -11.86 -9.41 15.05
C TYR A 98 -10.46 -9.99 14.79
N ILE A 99 -10.13 -10.12 13.51
CA ILE A 99 -8.79 -10.44 13.04
C ILE A 99 -8.36 -9.38 12.03
N MET A 100 -7.20 -8.80 12.26
CA MET A 100 -6.47 -7.98 11.31
C MET A 100 -5.25 -8.79 10.86
N PRO A 101 -5.29 -9.46 9.69
CA PRO A 101 -4.21 -10.35 9.28
C PRO A 101 -2.86 -9.64 9.20
N GLY A 102 -1.85 -10.18 9.88
CA GLY A 102 -0.51 -9.59 9.98
C GLY A 102 -0.35 -8.53 11.07
N ALA A 103 -1.42 -8.13 11.76
CA ALA A 103 -1.37 -7.08 12.78
C ALA A 103 -1.91 -7.53 14.14
N ARG A 104 -3.16 -7.97 14.22
CA ARG A 104 -3.82 -8.22 15.51
C ARG A 104 -4.91 -9.29 15.41
N LEU A 105 -5.04 -10.05 16.48
CA LEU A 105 -6.12 -11.02 16.71
C LEU A 105 -6.76 -10.70 18.06
N ASN A 106 -8.06 -10.47 18.11
CA ASN A 106 -8.83 -10.30 19.33
C ASN A 106 -10.11 -11.14 19.23
N VAL A 107 -10.17 -12.25 20.00
CA VAL A 107 -11.34 -13.13 20.08
C VAL A 107 -11.65 -13.37 21.55
N PRO A 108 -12.37 -12.47 22.22
CA PRO A 108 -12.69 -12.57 23.64
C PRO A 108 -13.45 -13.87 23.97
N GLY A 109 -12.95 -14.63 24.95
CA GLY A 109 -13.61 -15.81 25.51
C GLY A 109 -13.29 -17.14 24.84
N LYS A 110 -12.61 -17.18 23.68
CA LYS A 110 -12.26 -18.43 23.00
C LYS A 110 -10.78 -18.59 22.64
N MET A 111 -10.00 -17.55 22.67
CA MET A 111 -8.54 -17.62 22.46
C MET A 111 -7.81 -16.60 23.29
N VAL A 112 -6.79 -17.11 23.97
CA VAL A 112 -5.73 -16.30 24.56
C VAL A 112 -5.14 -15.42 23.48
N LEU A 113 -5.21 -14.12 23.70
CA LEU A 113 -4.49 -13.07 23.00
C LEU A 113 -3.11 -13.56 22.55
N VAL A 114 -2.95 -13.87 21.28
CA VAL A 114 -1.65 -13.80 20.66
C VAL A 114 -1.53 -12.39 20.07
N THR A 115 -1.44 -11.42 20.96
CA THR A 115 -0.71 -10.22 20.64
C THR A 115 0.76 -10.61 20.57
N ARG A 116 1.24 -11.19 19.50
CA ARG A 116 2.52 -10.77 19.05
C ARG A 116 2.29 -9.33 18.60
N HIS A 117 2.55 -8.40 19.52
CA HIS A 117 3.30 -7.26 19.12
C HIS A 117 4.56 -7.79 18.42
N VAL A 118 4.51 -8.04 17.13
CA VAL A 118 5.50 -7.50 16.31
C VAL A 118 5.16 -6.01 16.36
N SER A 119 5.49 -5.41 17.50
CA SER A 119 5.89 -4.05 17.48
C SER A 119 7.06 -4.03 16.50
N PRO A 120 6.92 -3.43 15.33
CA PRO A 120 7.88 -2.44 15.06
C PRO A 120 7.71 -1.57 16.32
N GLU A 121 8.78 -1.29 17.04
CA GLU A 121 8.79 -0.15 17.93
C GLU A 121 8.11 0.96 17.14
N VAL A 122 6.85 1.22 17.45
CA VAL A 122 6.14 2.38 16.95
C VAL A 122 6.69 3.51 17.80
N ASN A 123 7.94 3.83 17.55
CA ASN A 123 8.37 5.17 17.66
C ASN A 123 7.41 5.93 16.76
N SER A 124 6.75 6.92 17.26
CA SER A 124 5.74 7.82 16.70
C SER A 124 6.18 8.59 15.43
N VAL A 125 6.97 7.96 14.60
CA VAL A 125 7.36 8.33 13.24
C VAL A 125 6.65 7.31 12.36
N ARG A 126 5.79 7.75 11.45
CA ARG A 126 5.20 6.91 10.39
C ARG A 126 6.35 6.11 9.78
N ASP A 127 6.37 4.78 9.99
CA ASP A 127 7.41 3.92 9.41
C ASP A 127 7.19 3.87 7.90
N TYR A 128 7.83 4.80 7.22
CA TYR A 128 7.90 4.79 5.76
C TYR A 128 8.73 3.59 5.31
N LEU A 129 8.37 3.02 4.17
CA LEU A 129 9.25 2.09 3.48
C LEU A 129 10.62 2.75 3.26
N SER A 130 11.68 1.95 3.34
CA SER A 130 12.97 2.42 2.83
C SER A 130 12.84 2.75 1.35
N LEU A 131 13.69 3.63 0.85
CA LEU A 131 13.65 4.02 -0.55
C LEU A 131 13.84 2.82 -1.48
N ASP A 132 14.72 1.89 -1.10
CA ASP A 132 15.00 0.69 -1.86
C ASP A 132 13.78 -0.25 -1.92
N ALA A 133 13.12 -0.47 -0.77
CA ALA A 133 11.89 -1.26 -0.70
C ALA A 133 10.74 -0.61 -1.49
N GLN A 134 10.61 0.72 -1.41
CA GLN A 134 9.64 1.46 -2.20
C GLN A 134 9.88 1.30 -3.69
N LEU A 135 11.13 1.41 -4.17
CA LEU A 135 11.46 1.22 -5.58
C LEU A 135 11.12 -0.20 -6.06
N VAL A 136 11.37 -1.22 -5.24
CA VAL A 136 10.99 -2.61 -5.56
C VAL A 136 9.48 -2.74 -5.70
N VAL A 137 8.70 -2.17 -4.78
CA VAL A 137 7.24 -2.21 -4.84
C VAL A 137 6.72 -1.45 -6.07
N LEU A 138 7.20 -0.23 -6.32
CA LEU A 138 6.81 0.56 -7.49
C LEU A 138 7.13 -0.18 -8.80
N TRP A 139 8.32 -0.78 -8.89
CA TRP A 139 8.69 -1.61 -10.04
C TRP A 139 7.70 -2.78 -10.24
N TYR A 140 7.38 -3.50 -9.16
CA TYR A 140 6.43 -4.60 -9.24
C TYR A 140 5.06 -4.14 -9.71
N LEU A 141 4.55 -3.05 -9.16
CA LEU A 141 3.23 -2.53 -9.51
C LEU A 141 3.14 -2.10 -10.97
N LEU A 142 4.21 -1.48 -11.50
CA LEU A 142 4.24 -0.90 -12.86
C LEU A 142 4.71 -1.89 -13.94
N LYS A 143 5.66 -2.75 -13.63
CA LYS A 143 6.37 -3.59 -14.62
C LYS A 143 6.30 -5.10 -14.32
N GLY A 144 6.04 -5.50 -13.08
CA GLY A 144 5.99 -6.90 -12.69
C GLY A 144 4.88 -7.66 -13.42
N SER A 145 5.14 -8.89 -13.80
CA SER A 145 4.17 -9.81 -14.37
C SER A 145 4.11 -11.08 -13.51
N GLY A 146 2.89 -11.45 -13.10
CA GLY A 146 2.68 -12.61 -12.24
C GLY A 146 3.09 -12.38 -10.78
N GLU A 147 3.00 -13.42 -9.97
CA GLU A 147 3.31 -13.37 -8.54
C GLU A 147 4.80 -13.50 -8.25
N HIS A 148 5.53 -14.24 -9.07
CA HIS A 148 6.95 -14.54 -8.90
C HIS A 148 7.79 -13.59 -9.76
N VAL A 149 8.72 -12.88 -9.14
CA VAL A 149 9.64 -11.98 -9.83
C VAL A 149 11.08 -12.23 -9.38
N LYS A 150 11.99 -12.38 -10.34
CA LYS A 150 13.40 -12.65 -10.06
C LYS A 150 14.09 -11.40 -9.55
N PHE A 151 14.99 -11.56 -8.57
CA PHE A 151 15.82 -10.46 -8.07
C PHE A 151 16.64 -9.79 -9.20
N ALA A 152 17.04 -10.54 -10.21
CA ALA A 152 17.78 -9.99 -11.34
C ALA A 152 16.96 -8.96 -12.12
N ASP A 153 15.70 -9.28 -12.44
CA ASP A 153 14.82 -8.42 -13.22
C ASP A 153 14.46 -7.14 -12.43
N VAL A 154 14.19 -7.30 -11.12
CA VAL A 154 13.95 -6.17 -10.23
C VAL A 154 15.17 -5.25 -10.14
N ARG A 155 16.37 -5.82 -10.00
CA ARG A 155 17.61 -5.05 -9.94
C ARG A 155 17.88 -4.27 -11.23
N GLU A 156 17.67 -4.90 -12.38
CA GLU A 156 17.80 -4.24 -13.67
C GLU A 156 16.83 -3.05 -13.78
N GLY A 157 15.55 -3.26 -13.46
CA GLY A 157 14.53 -2.23 -13.55
C GLY A 157 14.62 -1.13 -12.50
N THR A 158 15.20 -1.41 -11.31
CA THR A 158 15.35 -0.44 -10.22
C THR A 158 16.74 0.15 -10.12
N ARG A 159 17.73 -0.41 -10.83
CA ARG A 159 19.16 -0.09 -10.75
C ARG A 159 19.75 -0.28 -9.33
N LEU A 160 19.12 -1.10 -8.50
CA LEU A 160 19.63 -1.44 -7.18
C LEU A 160 20.81 -2.41 -7.31
N ASP A 161 21.85 -2.23 -6.50
CA ASP A 161 22.89 -3.22 -6.37
C ASP A 161 22.41 -4.46 -5.59
N LYS A 162 23.23 -5.51 -5.54
CA LYS A 162 22.87 -6.77 -4.90
C LYS A 162 22.58 -6.62 -3.41
N SER A 163 23.31 -5.75 -2.71
CA SER A 163 23.17 -5.56 -1.26
C SER A 163 21.91 -4.76 -0.92
N HIS A 164 21.62 -3.71 -1.69
CA HIS A 164 20.41 -2.91 -1.58
C HIS A 164 19.17 -3.74 -1.89
N MET A 165 19.19 -4.54 -2.96
CA MET A 165 18.10 -5.46 -3.31
C MET A 165 17.83 -6.48 -2.19
N THR A 166 18.88 -7.07 -1.61
CA THR A 166 18.71 -8.05 -0.53
C THR A 166 18.08 -7.42 0.72
N ARG A 167 18.51 -6.22 1.11
CA ARG A 167 17.92 -5.49 2.24
C ARG A 167 16.47 -5.09 1.98
N ALA A 168 16.18 -4.60 0.77
CA ALA A 168 14.82 -4.29 0.37
C ALA A 168 13.90 -5.52 0.43
N ALA A 169 14.36 -6.66 -0.10
CA ALA A 169 13.62 -7.91 -0.07
C ALA A 169 13.33 -8.39 1.37
N GLN A 170 14.34 -8.33 2.27
CA GLN A 170 14.17 -8.67 3.67
C GLN A 170 13.18 -7.74 4.38
N GLU A 171 13.20 -6.44 4.05
CA GLU A 171 12.23 -5.49 4.58
C GLU A 171 10.82 -5.82 4.11
N LEU A 172 10.62 -6.10 2.81
CA LEU A 172 9.33 -6.47 2.25
C LEU A 172 8.80 -7.80 2.83
N GLU A 173 9.71 -8.77 3.09
CA GLU A 173 9.36 -10.02 3.74
C GLU A 173 8.92 -9.80 5.20
N ARG A 174 9.66 -8.99 5.95
CA ARG A 174 9.32 -8.60 7.33
C ARG A 174 7.97 -7.89 7.41
N LEU A 175 7.67 -7.03 6.44
CA LEU A 175 6.42 -6.28 6.34
C LEU A 175 5.27 -7.08 5.68
N GLU A 176 5.55 -8.31 5.27
CA GLU A 176 4.59 -9.22 4.62
C GLU A 176 4.01 -8.69 3.29
N ILE A 177 4.73 -7.80 2.62
CA ILE A 177 4.38 -7.31 1.28
C ILE A 177 4.73 -8.35 0.23
N ALA A 178 5.88 -9.02 0.38
CA ALA A 178 6.33 -10.11 -0.46
C ALA A 178 7.03 -11.17 0.39
N ALA A 179 7.12 -12.39 -0.12
CA ALA A 179 7.95 -13.45 0.46
C ALA A 179 9.23 -13.64 -0.38
N ILE A 180 10.30 -14.11 0.23
CA ILE A 180 11.51 -14.51 -0.50
C ILE A 180 11.43 -16.00 -0.75
N ASP A 181 11.36 -16.41 -2.03
CA ASP A 181 11.54 -17.80 -2.43
C ASP A 181 12.99 -18.02 -2.88
N ARG A 182 13.63 -19.03 -2.27
CA ARG A 182 15.02 -19.40 -2.53
C ARG A 182 15.04 -20.60 -3.45
N VAL A 183 14.85 -20.37 -4.75
CA VAL A 183 14.90 -21.42 -5.76
C VAL A 183 16.36 -21.64 -6.16
N TRP A 184 16.84 -22.81 -6.02
CA TRP A 184 18.17 -23.45 -6.24
C TRP A 184 19.35 -22.58 -6.70
N ARG A 185 19.16 -21.56 -7.51
CA ARG A 185 20.24 -20.66 -8.01
C ARG A 185 19.84 -19.19 -8.13
N SER A 186 18.57 -18.84 -7.87
CA SER A 186 18.08 -17.47 -7.92
C SER A 186 17.11 -17.21 -6.79
N ASN A 187 17.18 -16.04 -6.18
CA ASN A 187 16.15 -15.59 -5.25
C ASN A 187 15.04 -14.91 -6.04
N GLU A 188 13.80 -15.19 -5.67
CA GLU A 188 12.61 -14.57 -6.20
C GLU A 188 11.83 -13.87 -5.09
N LEU A 189 11.18 -12.77 -5.43
CA LEU A 189 10.12 -12.20 -4.61
C LEU A 189 8.79 -12.79 -5.07
N VAL A 190 7.98 -13.20 -4.10
CA VAL A 190 6.63 -13.69 -4.33
C VAL A 190 5.65 -12.70 -3.75
N PHE A 191 4.94 -12.01 -4.61
CA PHE A 191 3.88 -11.06 -4.25
C PHE A 191 2.54 -11.79 -4.33
N SER A 192 2.01 -12.14 -3.20
CA SER A 192 0.74 -12.90 -3.13
C SER A 192 -0.50 -12.02 -3.05
N TRP A 193 -0.33 -10.74 -3.21
CA TRP A 193 -1.37 -9.72 -3.15
C TRP A 193 -1.71 -9.22 -4.54
N ALA A 194 -2.97 -8.91 -4.80
CA ALA A 194 -3.31 -8.12 -5.96
C ALA A 194 -2.59 -6.76 -5.88
N LYS A 195 -2.09 -6.29 -7.01
CA LYS A 195 -1.36 -5.01 -7.09
C LYS A 195 -2.15 -3.83 -6.53
N ALA A 196 -3.46 -3.79 -6.82
CA ALA A 196 -4.37 -2.78 -6.26
C ALA A 196 -4.42 -2.81 -4.73
N ASP A 197 -4.39 -4.01 -4.11
CA ASP A 197 -4.37 -4.15 -2.66
C ASP A 197 -3.04 -3.69 -2.06
N ILE A 198 -1.91 -4.01 -2.70
CA ILE A 198 -0.59 -3.52 -2.29
C ILE A 198 -0.57 -1.99 -2.32
N TRP A 199 -1.03 -1.39 -3.40
CA TRP A 199 -1.08 0.05 -3.50
C TRP A 199 -1.97 0.67 -2.41
N ARG A 200 -3.22 0.21 -2.30
CA ARG A 200 -4.17 0.73 -1.32
C ARG A 200 -3.62 0.69 0.12
N ASP A 201 -2.97 -0.41 0.49
CA ASP A 201 -2.53 -0.64 1.87
C ASP A 201 -1.19 0.04 2.19
N TRP A 202 -0.36 0.33 1.15
CA TRP A 202 1.03 0.76 1.36
C TRP A 202 1.39 2.14 0.80
N HIS A 203 0.62 2.73 -0.12
CA HIS A 203 0.96 4.05 -0.67
C HIS A 203 1.11 5.13 0.41
N GLY A 204 0.31 5.09 1.48
CA GLY A 204 0.40 6.01 2.61
C GLY A 204 1.70 5.88 3.44
N ARG A 205 2.46 4.79 3.24
CA ARG A 205 3.78 4.56 3.84
C ARG A 205 4.92 4.70 2.84
N MET A 206 4.65 5.17 1.64
CA MET A 206 5.65 5.54 0.65
C MET A 206 6.01 7.01 0.79
N ARG A 207 7.27 7.31 0.54
CA ARG A 207 7.77 8.68 0.59
C ARG A 207 7.50 9.37 -0.73
N SER A 208 7.20 10.67 -0.68
CA SER A 208 7.25 11.50 -1.88
C SER A 208 8.61 11.37 -2.57
N PRO A 209 8.66 11.23 -3.89
CA PRO A 209 9.93 11.29 -4.62
C PRO A 209 10.59 12.66 -4.48
N VAL A 210 9.81 13.71 -4.29
CA VAL A 210 10.29 15.10 -4.24
C VAL A 210 10.99 15.37 -2.91
N LEU A 211 12.23 15.82 -2.99
CA LEU A 211 13.00 16.33 -1.86
C LEU A 211 12.70 17.79 -1.62
N ARG A 212 12.74 18.58 -2.69
CA ARG A 212 12.48 20.02 -2.71
C ARG A 212 12.15 20.48 -4.12
N ARG A 213 11.60 21.69 -4.23
CA ARG A 213 11.36 22.39 -5.49
C ARG A 213 12.26 23.60 -5.54
N ILE A 214 12.81 23.89 -6.71
CA ILE A 214 13.58 25.10 -7.02
C ILE A 214 12.98 25.77 -8.26
N ARG A 215 13.28 27.04 -8.44
CA ARG A 215 12.91 27.79 -9.65
C ARG A 215 14.15 28.24 -10.38
N LEU A 216 14.20 27.98 -11.67
CA LEU A 216 15.31 28.40 -12.54
C LEU A 216 14.83 29.49 -13.46
N VAL A 217 15.58 30.59 -13.53
CA VAL A 217 15.28 31.73 -14.43
C VAL A 217 15.43 31.30 -15.88
N GLU A 218 16.50 30.54 -16.18
CA GLU A 218 16.75 30.03 -17.53
C GLU A 218 16.09 28.66 -17.71
N PRO A 219 15.31 28.45 -18.79
CA PRO A 219 14.71 27.15 -19.07
C PRO A 219 15.78 26.13 -19.41
N VAL A 220 15.72 24.97 -18.78
CA VAL A 220 16.57 23.82 -19.09
C VAL A 220 15.77 22.83 -19.95
N HIS A 221 16.23 22.60 -21.17
CA HIS A 221 15.56 21.72 -22.12
C HIS A 221 15.87 20.23 -21.85
N GLY A 222 14.93 19.37 -22.21
CA GLY A 222 15.11 17.91 -22.15
C GLY A 222 15.07 17.34 -20.71
N LEU A 223 14.44 18.04 -19.79
CA LEU A 223 14.15 17.50 -18.46
C LEU A 223 12.86 16.68 -18.48
N PRO A 224 12.75 15.64 -17.65
CA PRO A 224 11.52 14.88 -17.44
C PRO A 224 10.36 15.76 -16.99
N ILE A 225 9.22 15.60 -17.65
CA ILE A 225 7.97 16.29 -17.32
C ILE A 225 7.41 15.68 -16.02
N ALA A 226 7.01 16.54 -15.08
CA ALA A 226 6.50 16.17 -13.76
C ALA A 226 5.35 17.10 -13.33
N GLY A 227 4.90 16.97 -12.09
CA GLY A 227 3.90 17.86 -11.49
C GLY A 227 2.59 17.93 -12.26
N VAL A 228 1.96 19.10 -12.27
CA VAL A 228 0.67 19.33 -12.91
C VAL A 228 0.72 19.08 -14.42
N GLU A 229 1.82 19.41 -15.09
CA GLU A 229 2.02 19.14 -16.51
C GLU A 229 1.91 17.64 -16.82
N ALA A 230 2.62 16.80 -16.08
CA ALA A 230 2.54 15.34 -16.23
C ALA A 230 1.15 14.78 -15.89
N LEU A 231 0.42 15.43 -14.99
CA LEU A 231 -0.97 15.06 -14.67
C LEU A 231 -1.93 15.49 -15.78
N ALA A 232 -1.75 16.67 -16.36
CA ALA A 232 -2.56 17.19 -17.45
C ALA A 232 -2.51 16.30 -18.71
N GLU A 233 -1.35 15.72 -19.02
CA GLU A 233 -1.22 14.74 -20.10
C GLU A 233 -2.08 13.48 -19.93
N ARG A 234 -2.52 13.19 -18.70
CA ARG A 234 -3.25 11.97 -18.33
C ARG A 234 -4.64 12.22 -17.76
N SER A 235 -5.10 13.47 -17.76
CA SER A 235 -6.35 13.91 -17.15
C SER A 235 -7.03 15.00 -17.97
N MET A 236 -8.12 15.54 -17.46
CA MET A 236 -8.83 16.68 -18.07
C MET A 236 -8.37 18.04 -17.49
N LEU A 237 -7.28 18.06 -16.73
CA LEU A 237 -6.68 19.30 -16.23
C LEU A 237 -6.03 20.08 -17.38
N GLU A 238 -6.18 21.39 -17.34
CA GLU A 238 -5.38 22.25 -18.20
C GLU A 238 -3.95 22.34 -17.66
N PRO A 239 -2.94 22.31 -18.55
CA PRO A 239 -1.55 22.51 -18.16
C PRO A 239 -1.36 23.83 -17.43
N ASP A 240 -0.44 23.88 -16.47
CA ASP A 240 -0.07 25.13 -15.80
C ASP A 240 0.74 26.02 -16.77
N LEU A 241 0.67 27.33 -16.57
CA LEU A 241 1.50 28.29 -17.33
C LEU A 241 3.00 28.07 -17.12
N ASN A 242 3.38 27.50 -15.99
CA ASN A 242 4.76 27.20 -15.63
C ASN A 242 4.95 25.68 -15.55
N PRO A 243 5.52 25.03 -16.58
CA PRO A 243 5.73 23.61 -16.58
C PRO A 243 6.66 23.18 -15.44
N VAL A 244 6.36 22.01 -14.85
CA VAL A 244 7.13 21.40 -13.77
C VAL A 244 7.95 20.25 -14.35
N TYR A 245 9.25 20.28 -14.08
CA TYR A 245 10.18 19.23 -14.46
C TYR A 245 10.74 18.51 -13.23
N ALA A 246 11.33 17.33 -13.43
CA ALA A 246 11.98 16.60 -12.36
C ALA A 246 13.41 16.23 -12.74
N VAL A 247 14.31 16.26 -11.75
CA VAL A 247 15.67 15.74 -11.88
C VAL A 247 16.06 14.95 -10.64
N LYS A 248 16.95 13.98 -10.79
CA LYS A 248 17.55 13.31 -9.63
C LYS A 248 18.46 14.29 -8.89
N ARG A 249 18.52 14.20 -7.57
CA ARG A 249 19.48 14.94 -6.75
C ARG A 249 20.92 14.75 -7.27
N GLY A 250 21.62 15.86 -7.44
CA GLY A 250 22.98 15.88 -7.96
C GLY A 250 23.07 15.78 -9.49
N ASP A 251 21.99 16.05 -10.22
CA ASP A 251 22.02 16.13 -11.68
C ASP A 251 22.86 17.32 -12.12
N LYS A 252 23.88 17.05 -12.94
CA LYS A 252 24.85 18.06 -13.39
C LYS A 252 24.27 19.13 -14.33
N ARG A 253 23.08 18.90 -14.87
CA ARG A 253 22.39 19.87 -15.72
C ARG A 253 21.82 21.04 -14.94
N ILE A 254 21.67 20.88 -13.62
CA ILE A 254 21.05 21.83 -12.71
C ILE A 254 22.03 22.24 -11.62
N ASP A 255 22.23 23.53 -11.43
CA ASP A 255 22.85 24.05 -10.22
C ASP A 255 21.78 24.19 -9.14
N GLU A 256 21.73 23.22 -8.23
CA GLU A 256 20.75 23.17 -7.16
C GLU A 256 20.90 24.30 -6.12
N SER A 257 21.95 25.10 -6.17
CA SER A 257 22.15 26.28 -5.31
C SER A 257 21.42 27.51 -5.84
N LEU A 258 21.05 27.51 -7.13
CA LEU A 258 20.32 28.59 -7.77
C LEU A 258 18.81 28.37 -7.56
N ASP A 259 18.17 29.30 -6.88
CA ASP A 259 16.72 29.31 -6.67
C ASP A 259 16.18 30.73 -6.85
N ALA A 260 15.46 30.94 -7.94
CA ALA A 260 14.79 32.22 -8.20
C ALA A 260 13.53 32.31 -7.31
N LYS A 261 13.41 33.42 -6.56
CA LYS A 261 12.34 33.55 -5.55
C LYS A 261 10.92 33.65 -6.11
N TYR A 262 10.73 34.14 -7.34
CA TYR A 262 9.40 34.51 -7.82
C TYR A 262 9.03 33.97 -9.21
N ASP A 263 9.89 34.08 -10.20
CA ASP A 263 9.60 33.69 -11.58
C ASP A 263 10.59 32.66 -12.09
N GLY A 264 10.13 31.70 -12.88
CA GLY A 264 11.00 30.72 -13.51
C GLY A 264 10.37 29.34 -13.63
N THR A 265 11.07 28.48 -14.35
CA THR A 265 10.71 27.08 -14.54
C THR A 265 10.84 26.32 -13.21
N VAL A 266 9.80 25.63 -12.78
CA VAL A 266 9.83 24.81 -11.55
C VAL A 266 10.51 23.50 -11.83
N VAL A 267 11.50 23.16 -11.00
CA VAL A 267 12.20 21.88 -11.07
C VAL A 267 12.11 21.16 -9.72
N GLU A 268 11.58 19.96 -9.73
CA GLU A 268 11.52 19.06 -8.59
C GLU A 268 12.83 18.26 -8.48
N ILE A 269 13.51 18.35 -7.35
CA ILE A 269 14.68 17.53 -7.05
C ILE A 269 14.18 16.24 -6.41
N TRP A 270 14.39 15.11 -7.10
CA TRP A 270 13.88 13.81 -6.69
C TRP A 270 14.92 12.96 -5.95
N ARG A 271 14.43 12.02 -5.14
CA ARG A 271 15.23 11.02 -4.39
C ARG A 271 15.84 9.96 -5.29
N TYR A 272 15.21 9.68 -6.43
CA TYR A 272 15.61 8.67 -7.41
C TYR A 272 15.42 9.21 -8.83
N GLU A 273 15.88 8.46 -9.81
CA GLU A 273 15.81 8.82 -11.23
C GLU A 273 14.34 8.97 -11.67
N PRO A 274 13.88 10.16 -12.11
CA PRO A 274 12.47 10.41 -12.43
C PRO A 274 11.90 9.52 -13.52
N LEU A 275 12.73 9.11 -14.49
CA LEU A 275 12.32 8.27 -15.62
C LEU A 275 12.56 6.78 -15.42
N ILE A 276 12.91 6.34 -14.21
CA ILE A 276 13.27 4.94 -13.94
C ILE A 276 12.17 3.94 -14.30
N PHE A 277 10.91 4.35 -14.20
CA PHE A 277 9.73 3.54 -14.52
C PHE A 277 8.91 4.12 -15.66
N SER A 278 9.37 5.19 -16.28
CA SER A 278 8.69 5.83 -17.41
C SER A 278 8.47 4.85 -18.57
N SER A 279 7.40 5.06 -19.32
CA SER A 279 7.07 4.30 -20.52
C SER A 279 7.48 4.99 -21.81
N ASP A 280 7.62 6.32 -21.78
CA ASP A 280 7.88 7.18 -22.92
C ASP A 280 9.26 7.86 -22.87
N ASN A 281 9.99 7.72 -21.76
CA ASN A 281 11.26 8.40 -21.46
C ASN A 281 11.17 9.94 -21.49
N GLN A 282 9.99 10.50 -21.31
CA GLN A 282 9.74 11.94 -21.28
C GLN A 282 9.02 12.37 -20.02
N THR A 283 8.03 11.61 -19.60
CA THR A 283 7.15 11.94 -18.48
C THR A 283 7.35 10.93 -17.34
N VAL A 284 7.32 11.40 -16.11
CA VAL A 284 7.42 10.54 -14.92
C VAL A 284 6.29 9.51 -14.88
N ASP A 285 6.52 8.36 -14.25
CA ASP A 285 5.51 7.31 -14.13
C ASP A 285 4.32 7.73 -13.24
N THR A 286 3.19 7.06 -13.42
CA THR A 286 1.92 7.38 -12.76
C THR A 286 1.98 7.28 -11.24
N LEU A 287 2.64 6.26 -10.68
CA LEU A 287 2.68 6.07 -9.22
C LEU A 287 3.62 7.06 -8.54
N SER A 288 4.78 7.31 -9.14
CA SER A 288 5.71 8.34 -8.66
C SER A 288 5.08 9.74 -8.78
N LEU A 289 4.33 10.01 -9.86
CA LEU A 289 3.56 11.23 -10.00
C LEU A 289 2.54 11.40 -8.88
N TYR A 290 1.73 10.39 -8.60
CA TYR A 290 0.78 10.42 -7.49
C TYR A 290 1.47 10.75 -6.16
N LEU A 291 2.58 10.07 -5.87
CA LEU A 291 3.34 10.29 -4.64
C LEU A 291 4.00 11.67 -4.56
N SER A 292 4.26 12.33 -5.70
CA SER A 292 4.86 13.68 -5.73
C SER A 292 3.91 14.76 -5.21
N PHE A 293 2.61 14.52 -5.30
CA PHE A 293 1.57 15.42 -4.81
C PHE A 293 1.22 15.23 -3.33
N GLY A 294 1.93 14.39 -2.59
CA GLY A 294 1.64 13.98 -1.22
C GLY A 294 1.09 15.09 -0.32
N GLY A 295 -0.22 15.06 -0.02
CA GLY A 295 -0.91 16.06 0.77
C GLY A 295 -1.37 17.30 0.00
N GLU A 296 -1.51 17.21 -1.35
CA GLU A 296 -2.01 18.31 -2.19
C GLU A 296 -3.35 18.87 -1.69
N ALA A 297 -3.42 20.17 -1.56
CA ALA A 297 -4.58 20.88 -1.03
C ALA A 297 -5.61 21.27 -2.10
N ASP A 298 -5.19 21.43 -3.39
CA ASP A 298 -6.10 21.79 -4.48
C ASP A 298 -7.10 20.65 -4.76
N PRO A 299 -8.43 20.88 -4.58
CA PRO A 299 -9.44 19.85 -4.80
C PRO A 299 -9.49 19.33 -6.23
N ARG A 300 -9.13 20.16 -7.23
CA ARG A 300 -9.14 19.76 -8.65
C ARG A 300 -8.04 18.73 -8.91
N ILE A 301 -6.82 19.01 -8.44
CA ILE A 301 -5.68 18.10 -8.57
C ILE A 301 -6.00 16.79 -7.85
N ARG A 302 -6.55 16.86 -6.63
CA ARG A 302 -6.90 15.67 -5.85
C ARG A 302 -7.90 14.79 -6.60
N LYS A 303 -8.95 15.37 -7.15
CA LYS A 303 -9.96 14.64 -7.93
C LYS A 303 -9.34 13.92 -9.14
N GLU A 304 -8.48 14.59 -9.88
CA GLU A 304 -7.83 13.99 -11.05
C GLU A 304 -6.83 12.89 -10.67
N LEU A 305 -6.16 13.02 -9.52
CA LEU A 305 -5.32 11.94 -8.97
C LEU A 305 -6.16 10.71 -8.57
N GLU A 306 -7.35 10.91 -8.00
CA GLU A 306 -8.28 9.82 -7.69
C GLU A 306 -8.73 9.10 -8.98
N VAL A 307 -9.16 9.86 -10.00
CA VAL A 307 -9.55 9.32 -11.31
C VAL A 307 -8.38 8.59 -11.98
N LEU A 308 -7.16 9.13 -11.88
CA LEU A 308 -5.96 8.51 -12.42
C LEU A 308 -5.73 7.13 -11.80
N MET A 309 -5.93 6.99 -10.50
CA MET A 309 -5.76 5.72 -9.78
C MET A 309 -6.90 4.73 -10.02
N GLU A 310 -8.14 5.21 -10.20
CA GLU A 310 -9.28 4.37 -10.59
C GLU A 310 -9.10 3.75 -11.97
N ASN A 311 -8.49 4.48 -12.89
CA ASN A 311 -8.21 4.04 -14.27
C ASN A 311 -6.92 3.21 -14.37
N MET A 312 -6.18 3.00 -13.28
CA MET A 312 -4.94 2.25 -13.27
C MET A 312 -5.21 0.78 -13.59
N LYS A 313 -4.53 0.25 -14.60
CA LYS A 313 -4.54 -1.18 -14.93
C LYS A 313 -3.50 -1.90 -14.07
N TRP A 314 -3.97 -2.54 -13.04
CA TRP A 314 -3.15 -3.29 -12.07
C TRP A 314 -2.70 -4.66 -12.58
#